data_1010b0ee7af566b27e5d7a8ea4abc612
#
_entry.id   1010b0ee7af566b27e5d7a8ea4abc612
#
_cell.length_a   1.000
_cell.length_b   1.000
_cell.length_c   1.000
_cell.angle_alpha   90.00
_cell.angle_beta   90.00
_cell.angle_gamma   90.00
#
_symmetry.space_group_name_H-M   'P 1'
#
loop_
_entity.id
_entity.type
_entity.pdbx_description
1 polymer ?
#
loop_
_entity_poly.entity_id
_entity_poly.type
_entity_poly.pdbx_seq_one_letter_code
_entity_poly.pdbx_strand_id
1 'polypeptide(L)'
;NNLYLLQPSNLKDEGFISKLKLLNANLQVVVAFRMLPKIVWKMPQYGTFNLHASLLPLYRGAAPIHWAIINGENKTGVTTFFIDEKIDTGKIIFQKEIPIYDDEIVGELHDRLMYLGADLVSKTVTHIQNGEVKTQKQIQDGKNIKMAPKLFTENCKINWGDNLDSIYNRIRGLNPSPGAWSKMKNNGVETTVKIYRVKKEKIKHSNSIGCIIPSKKNIKVAVEDGYIFIEEIKISGKKKLDAASLLNGFSFSSDATMY
;
A
#
# COMPACT_ATOMS: atom_id res chain seq x y z
N ASN A 1 -6.48 27.24 5.06
CA ASN A 1 -5.25 27.75 4.44
C ASN A 1 -5.61 28.37 3.08
N ASN A 2 -5.31 29.65 2.86
CA ASN A 2 -5.52 30.35 1.59
C ASN A 2 -4.41 29.94 0.58
N LEU A 3 -4.45 28.70 0.12
CA LEU A 3 -3.53 28.20 -0.90
C LEU A 3 -4.15 28.34 -2.29
N TYR A 4 -3.35 28.79 -3.26
CA TYR A 4 -3.77 28.85 -4.66
C TYR A 4 -3.84 27.42 -5.23
N LEU A 5 -5.02 27.01 -5.71
CA LEU A 5 -5.29 25.64 -6.17
C LEU A 5 -5.35 25.58 -7.69
N LEU A 6 -4.55 24.68 -8.29
CA LEU A 6 -4.59 24.33 -9.70
C LEU A 6 -4.94 22.85 -9.85
N GLN A 7 -6.00 22.52 -10.60
CA GLN A 7 -6.46 21.16 -10.83
C GLN A 7 -6.60 20.86 -12.34
N PRO A 8 -5.50 20.78 -13.09
CA PRO A 8 -5.59 20.52 -14.52
C PRO A 8 -5.95 19.06 -14.80
N SER A 9 -6.83 18.84 -15.80
CA SER A 9 -7.09 17.51 -16.35
C SER A 9 -5.87 17.00 -17.14
N ASN A 10 -5.18 17.91 -17.85
CA ASN A 10 -3.97 17.64 -18.61
C ASN A 10 -2.80 18.48 -18.08
N LEU A 11 -1.74 17.81 -17.60
CA LEU A 11 -0.53 18.46 -17.09
C LEU A 11 0.35 19.10 -18.19
N LYS A 12 0.03 18.90 -19.47
CA LYS A 12 0.69 19.53 -20.62
C LYS A 12 -0.09 20.71 -21.18
N ASP A 13 -1.22 21.06 -20.57
CA ASP A 13 -2.05 22.20 -20.99
C ASP A 13 -1.26 23.51 -20.88
N GLU A 14 -1.27 24.32 -21.94
CA GLU A 14 -0.50 25.56 -22.00
C GLU A 14 -0.98 26.59 -20.97
N GLY A 15 -2.28 26.67 -20.76
CA GLY A 15 -2.87 27.55 -19.77
C GLY A 15 -2.48 27.18 -18.35
N PHE A 16 -2.43 25.86 -18.05
CA PHE A 16 -1.92 25.36 -16.78
C PHE A 16 -0.43 25.70 -16.60
N ILE A 17 0.39 25.40 -17.62
CA ILE A 17 1.83 25.64 -17.58
C ILE A 17 2.12 27.15 -17.37
N SER A 18 1.39 28.02 -18.06
CA SER A 18 1.53 29.47 -17.92
C SER A 18 1.16 29.93 -16.50
N LYS A 19 0.05 29.45 -15.93
CA LYS A 19 -0.35 29.75 -14.55
C LYS A 19 0.69 29.25 -13.54
N LEU A 20 1.23 28.03 -13.75
CA LEU A 20 2.25 27.46 -12.88
C LEU A 20 3.56 28.30 -12.92
N LYS A 21 3.97 28.79 -14.09
CA LYS A 21 5.13 29.68 -14.26
C LYS A 21 4.93 31.01 -13.52
N LEU A 22 3.72 31.58 -13.56
CA LEU A 22 3.42 32.84 -12.87
C LEU A 22 3.55 32.75 -11.36
N LEU A 23 3.47 31.55 -10.76
CA LEU A 23 3.74 31.37 -9.33
C LEU A 23 5.20 31.61 -8.96
N ASN A 24 6.10 31.61 -9.94
CA ASN A 24 7.54 31.83 -9.78
C ASN A 24 8.16 31.02 -8.63
N ALA A 25 7.70 29.78 -8.44
CA ALA A 25 8.20 28.90 -7.39
C ALA A 25 9.64 28.47 -7.73
N ASN A 26 10.55 28.60 -6.79
CA ASN A 26 11.96 28.22 -6.93
C ASN A 26 12.23 26.76 -6.54
N LEU A 27 11.28 26.08 -5.91
CA LEU A 27 11.32 24.66 -5.53
C LEU A 27 9.93 24.05 -5.68
N GLN A 28 9.84 22.81 -6.13
CA GLN A 28 8.60 22.02 -6.14
C GLN A 28 8.75 20.79 -5.25
N VAL A 29 7.71 20.54 -4.45
CA VAL A 29 7.55 19.31 -3.64
C VAL A 29 6.44 18.49 -4.24
N VAL A 30 6.69 17.21 -4.44
CA VAL A 30 5.75 16.26 -5.03
C VAL A 30 5.46 15.14 -4.05
N VAL A 31 4.17 14.85 -3.85
CA VAL A 31 3.71 13.73 -3.02
C VAL A 31 2.53 13.07 -3.72
N ALA A 32 2.55 11.74 -3.90
CA ALA A 32 1.44 10.97 -4.48
C ALA A 32 0.89 11.57 -5.79
N PHE A 33 1.65 11.52 -6.86
CA PHE A 33 1.37 12.25 -8.11
C PHE A 33 1.18 11.34 -9.33
N ARG A 34 0.58 11.92 -10.38
CA ARG A 34 0.66 11.38 -11.75
C ARG A 34 2.04 11.72 -12.34
N MET A 35 2.52 10.93 -13.31
CA MET A 35 3.79 11.25 -14.01
C MET A 35 3.80 12.69 -14.51
N LEU A 36 4.70 13.50 -13.94
CA LEU A 36 4.85 14.91 -14.31
C LEU A 36 5.62 15.05 -15.61
N PRO A 37 5.13 15.86 -16.58
CA PRO A 37 5.90 16.20 -17.78
C PRO A 37 7.21 16.92 -17.43
N LYS A 38 8.24 16.71 -18.26
CA LYS A 38 9.57 17.33 -18.08
C LYS A 38 9.50 18.86 -17.94
N ILE A 39 8.62 19.52 -18.73
CA ILE A 39 8.40 20.95 -18.68
C ILE A 39 7.89 21.43 -17.31
N VAL A 40 7.20 20.59 -16.55
CA VAL A 40 6.70 20.92 -15.21
C VAL A 40 7.79 20.71 -14.16
N TRP A 41 8.39 19.52 -14.09
CA TRP A 41 9.33 19.22 -13.00
C TRP A 41 10.72 19.84 -13.17
N LYS A 42 11.10 20.30 -14.37
CA LYS A 42 12.34 21.06 -14.61
C LYS A 42 12.17 22.59 -14.41
N MET A 43 10.97 23.05 -14.11
CA MET A 43 10.68 24.49 -14.08
C MET A 43 11.41 25.22 -12.94
N PRO A 44 11.44 24.73 -11.68
CA PRO A 44 11.99 25.49 -10.55
C PRO A 44 13.52 25.45 -10.53
N GLN A 45 14.11 26.56 -10.07
CA GLN A 45 15.56 26.74 -10.01
C GLN A 45 16.26 25.69 -9.13
N TYR A 46 15.69 25.36 -7.98
CA TYR A 46 16.23 24.37 -7.05
C TYR A 46 15.73 22.95 -7.34
N GLY A 47 15.00 22.77 -8.45
CA GLY A 47 14.50 21.48 -8.89
C GLY A 47 13.19 21.05 -8.24
N THR A 48 12.83 19.84 -8.50
CA THR A 48 11.62 19.17 -7.98
C THR A 48 12.05 17.91 -7.24
N PHE A 49 11.63 17.75 -6.00
CA PHE A 49 11.85 16.53 -5.26
C PHE A 49 10.52 15.85 -4.89
N ASN A 50 10.57 14.54 -4.75
CA ASN A 50 9.44 13.72 -4.32
C ASN A 50 9.68 13.14 -2.93
N LEU A 51 8.59 13.01 -2.16
CA LEU A 51 8.51 12.14 -0.99
C LEU A 51 7.94 10.80 -1.42
N HIS A 52 8.74 9.74 -1.30
CA HIS A 52 8.35 8.36 -1.61
C HIS A 52 8.28 7.52 -0.34
N ALA A 53 7.22 6.72 -0.21
CA ALA A 53 6.95 5.95 1.01
C ALA A 53 7.63 4.58 0.98
N SER A 54 8.93 4.55 0.71
CA SER A 54 9.80 3.39 0.87
C SER A 54 11.25 3.80 1.10
N LEU A 55 12.10 2.83 1.40
CA LEU A 55 13.55 2.98 1.41
C LEU A 55 14.10 2.69 0.00
N LEU A 56 14.15 3.72 -0.86
CA LEU A 56 14.69 3.59 -2.22
C LEU A 56 16.14 3.04 -2.18
N PRO A 57 16.53 2.16 -3.11
CA PRO A 57 15.90 1.83 -4.38
C PRO A 57 14.80 0.76 -4.31
N LEU A 58 14.49 0.23 -3.14
CA LEU A 58 13.43 -0.78 -2.97
C LEU A 58 12.04 -0.15 -3.10
N TYR A 59 11.10 -0.92 -3.65
CA TYR A 59 9.68 -0.54 -3.75
C TYR A 59 9.43 0.75 -4.55
N ARG A 60 10.16 0.94 -5.66
CA ARG A 60 9.81 1.93 -6.67
C ARG A 60 8.44 1.61 -7.24
N GLY A 61 7.61 2.64 -7.48
CA GLY A 61 6.30 2.49 -8.11
C GLY A 61 5.14 3.03 -7.28
N ALA A 62 3.92 2.58 -7.61
CA ALA A 62 2.70 3.24 -7.21
C ALA A 62 2.15 2.87 -5.82
N ALA A 63 2.56 1.72 -5.25
CA ALA A 63 1.97 1.18 -4.01
C ALA A 63 3.02 0.68 -3.00
N PRO A 64 4.08 1.47 -2.67
CA PRO A 64 5.20 1.00 -1.87
C PRO A 64 4.81 0.50 -0.49
N ILE A 65 3.89 1.17 0.21
CA ILE A 65 3.46 0.81 1.57
C ILE A 65 2.77 -0.56 1.57
N HIS A 66 1.87 -0.79 0.61
CA HIS A 66 1.16 -2.05 0.46
C HIS A 66 2.11 -3.21 0.21
N TRP A 67 3.01 -3.05 -0.77
CA TRP A 67 3.92 -4.11 -1.17
C TRP A 67 4.96 -4.44 -0.10
N ALA A 68 5.38 -3.47 0.72
CA ALA A 68 6.24 -3.75 1.86
C ALA A 68 5.58 -4.73 2.84
N ILE A 69 4.31 -4.51 3.20
CA ILE A 69 3.57 -5.43 4.08
C ILE A 69 3.25 -6.76 3.40
N ILE A 70 2.76 -6.74 2.15
CA ILE A 70 2.41 -7.96 1.40
C ILE A 70 3.61 -8.89 1.28
N ASN A 71 4.81 -8.33 1.10
CA ASN A 71 6.05 -9.09 1.00
C ASN A 71 6.65 -9.49 2.36
N GLY A 72 5.99 -9.16 3.47
CA GLY A 72 6.43 -9.53 4.81
C GLY A 72 7.68 -8.80 5.28
N GLU A 73 7.92 -7.55 4.83
CA GLU A 73 9.01 -6.75 5.36
C GLU A 73 8.78 -6.43 6.84
N ASN A 74 9.85 -6.41 7.62
CA ASN A 74 9.83 -6.00 9.03
C ASN A 74 10.18 -4.52 9.23
N LYS A 75 10.57 -3.82 8.15
CA LYS A 75 10.90 -2.40 8.14
C LYS A 75 10.61 -1.77 6.79
N THR A 76 10.34 -0.48 6.81
CA THR A 76 10.18 0.38 5.66
C THR A 76 10.62 1.80 6.00
N GLY A 77 10.23 2.78 5.24
CA GLY A 77 10.54 4.17 5.56
C GLY A 77 10.04 5.14 4.51
N VAL A 78 10.61 6.32 4.54
CA VAL A 78 10.35 7.39 3.58
C VAL A 78 11.66 7.90 3.00
N THR A 79 11.61 8.29 1.73
CA THR A 79 12.76 8.83 1.00
C THR A 79 12.37 10.14 0.32
N THR A 80 13.15 11.21 0.50
CA THR A 80 13.12 12.37 -0.39
C THR A 80 14.22 12.26 -1.43
N PHE A 81 13.88 12.50 -2.70
CA PHE A 81 14.82 12.40 -3.81
C PHE A 81 14.45 13.38 -4.94
N PHE A 82 15.42 13.88 -5.69
CA PHE A 82 15.15 14.70 -6.86
C PHE A 82 14.55 13.88 -8.00
N ILE A 83 13.51 14.40 -8.64
CA ILE A 83 12.87 13.73 -9.79
C ILE A 83 13.80 13.77 -11.01
N ASP A 84 13.85 12.67 -11.73
CA ASP A 84 14.49 12.54 -13.04
C ASP A 84 13.52 11.99 -14.11
N GLU A 85 14.04 11.53 -15.24
CA GLU A 85 13.22 11.06 -16.37
C GLU A 85 12.60 9.67 -16.13
N LYS A 86 13.16 8.89 -15.21
CA LYS A 86 12.68 7.54 -14.89
C LYS A 86 11.95 7.52 -13.55
N ILE A 87 10.98 6.62 -13.41
CA ILE A 87 10.15 6.52 -12.20
C ILE A 87 11.03 6.15 -11.00
N ASP A 88 11.04 7.03 -9.99
CA ASP A 88 11.67 6.85 -8.68
C ASP A 88 13.17 6.49 -8.72
N THR A 89 13.92 6.99 -9.73
CA THR A 89 15.35 6.67 -9.91
C THR A 89 16.30 7.80 -9.55
N GLY A 90 15.79 8.99 -9.31
CA GLY A 90 16.58 10.18 -9.05
C GLY A 90 17.43 10.09 -7.77
N LYS A 91 18.32 11.08 -7.60
CA LYS A 91 19.27 11.10 -6.49
C LYS A 91 18.58 11.31 -5.15
N ILE A 92 18.85 10.42 -4.20
CA ILE A 92 18.34 10.48 -2.83
C ILE A 92 18.91 11.70 -2.11
N ILE A 93 18.05 12.42 -1.38
CA ILE A 93 18.41 13.52 -0.50
C ILE A 93 18.47 13.01 0.93
N PHE A 94 17.35 12.50 1.46
CA PHE A 94 17.27 11.91 2.79
C PHE A 94 16.43 10.64 2.79
N GLN A 95 16.71 9.77 3.79
CA GLN A 95 15.89 8.61 4.10
C GLN A 95 15.66 8.52 5.61
N LYS A 96 14.52 8.02 6.00
CA LYS A 96 14.17 7.69 7.38
C LYS A 96 13.48 6.35 7.44
N GLU A 97 14.05 5.41 8.22
CA GLU A 97 13.54 4.05 8.42
C GLU A 97 12.60 3.99 9.62
N ILE A 98 11.57 3.13 9.55
CA ILE A 98 10.74 2.71 10.69
C ILE A 98 10.45 1.21 10.62
N PRO A 99 10.19 0.54 11.77
CA PRO A 99 9.73 -0.84 11.78
C PRO A 99 8.29 -0.96 11.25
N ILE A 100 7.96 -2.13 10.70
CA ILE A 100 6.60 -2.59 10.45
C ILE A 100 6.27 -3.58 11.56
N TYR A 101 5.18 -3.35 12.30
CA TYR A 101 4.77 -4.26 13.37
C TYR A 101 4.03 -5.48 12.83
N ASP A 102 4.09 -6.58 13.56
CA ASP A 102 3.60 -7.89 13.09
C ASP A 102 2.12 -7.89 12.70
N ASP A 103 1.27 -7.19 13.46
CA ASP A 103 -0.17 -7.12 13.21
C ASP A 103 -0.62 -5.80 12.56
N GLU A 104 0.34 -4.94 12.20
CA GLU A 104 0.06 -3.63 11.62
C GLU A 104 -0.56 -3.75 10.23
N ILE A 105 -1.70 -3.08 10.01
CA ILE A 105 -2.33 -2.98 8.70
C ILE A 105 -1.75 -1.81 7.90
N VAL A 106 -1.96 -1.83 6.57
CA VAL A 106 -1.41 -0.78 5.70
C VAL A 106 -1.94 0.61 6.05
N GLY A 107 -3.16 0.73 6.56
CA GLY A 107 -3.70 2.03 6.99
C GLY A 107 -2.95 2.62 8.19
N GLU A 108 -2.64 1.81 9.18
CA GLU A 108 -1.88 2.22 10.38
C GLU A 108 -0.45 2.62 10.01
N LEU A 109 0.22 1.81 9.17
CA LEU A 109 1.55 2.12 8.66
C LEU A 109 1.56 3.40 7.82
N HIS A 110 0.54 3.61 6.96
CA HIS A 110 0.38 4.82 6.16
C HIS A 110 0.35 6.07 7.05
N ASP A 111 -0.43 6.05 8.13
CA ASP A 111 -0.56 7.20 9.04
C ASP A 111 0.79 7.51 9.73
N ARG A 112 1.53 6.50 10.16
CA ARG A 112 2.87 6.67 10.72
C ARG A 112 3.85 7.25 9.69
N LEU A 113 3.83 6.75 8.45
CA LEU A 113 4.68 7.26 7.37
C LEU A 113 4.30 8.67 6.94
N MET A 114 3.03 9.07 7.04
CA MET A 114 2.56 10.42 6.74
C MET A 114 3.22 11.46 7.65
N TYR A 115 3.23 11.23 8.97
CA TYR A 115 3.89 12.15 9.91
C TYR A 115 5.40 12.18 9.71
N LEU A 116 6.02 11.00 9.58
CA LEU A 116 7.45 10.89 9.31
C LEU A 116 7.86 11.60 8.02
N GLY A 117 7.03 11.46 6.98
CA GLY A 117 7.23 12.08 5.68
C GLY A 117 7.12 13.60 5.74
N ALA A 118 6.15 14.14 6.47
CA ALA A 118 5.98 15.59 6.65
C ALA A 118 7.23 16.23 7.29
N ASP A 119 7.76 15.61 8.33
CA ASP A 119 8.99 16.04 8.98
C ASP A 119 10.19 15.99 8.02
N LEU A 120 10.29 14.90 7.24
CA LEU A 120 11.39 14.72 6.29
C LEU A 120 11.32 15.74 5.14
N VAL A 121 10.12 16.06 4.66
CA VAL A 121 9.90 17.11 3.64
C VAL A 121 10.35 18.47 4.18
N SER A 122 9.93 18.84 5.39
CA SER A 122 10.31 20.10 6.03
C SER A 122 11.83 20.21 6.17
N LYS A 123 12.48 19.15 6.66
CA LYS A 123 13.93 19.05 6.74
C LYS A 123 14.59 19.22 5.36
N THR A 124 14.04 18.55 4.33
CA THR A 124 14.58 18.62 2.97
C THR A 124 14.51 20.03 2.40
N VAL A 125 13.39 20.73 2.58
CA VAL A 125 13.23 22.13 2.14
C VAL A 125 14.27 23.03 2.80
N THR A 126 14.43 22.95 4.12
CA THR A 126 15.42 23.75 4.87
C THR A 126 16.84 23.54 4.35
N HIS A 127 17.25 22.28 4.12
CA HIS A 127 18.61 22.00 3.62
C HIS A 127 18.81 22.47 2.17
N ILE A 128 17.77 22.40 1.32
CA ILE A 128 17.84 22.95 -0.04
C ILE A 128 18.00 24.48 0.01
N GLN A 129 17.24 25.16 0.86
CA GLN A 129 17.34 26.62 1.04
C GLN A 129 18.72 27.07 1.51
N ASN A 130 19.34 26.30 2.39
CA ASN A 130 20.68 26.59 2.91
C ASN A 130 21.82 26.21 1.95
N GLY A 131 21.52 25.53 0.83
CA GLY A 131 22.57 25.01 -0.08
C GLY A 131 23.37 23.83 0.50
N GLU A 132 22.85 23.16 1.51
CA GLU A 132 23.54 22.09 2.27
C GLU A 132 23.24 20.68 1.77
N VAL A 133 22.48 20.53 0.67
CA VAL A 133 22.04 19.24 0.19
C VAL A 133 23.18 18.44 -0.46
N LYS A 134 23.49 17.31 0.14
CA LYS A 134 24.32 16.26 -0.47
C LYS A 134 23.42 15.16 -0.98
N THR A 135 23.53 14.84 -2.28
CA THR A 135 22.71 13.79 -2.89
C THR A 135 23.49 12.51 -3.10
N GLN A 136 22.83 11.38 -2.96
CA GLN A 136 23.39 10.06 -3.23
C GLN A 136 22.70 9.42 -4.46
N LYS A 137 23.49 8.89 -5.39
CA LYS A 137 22.93 8.07 -6.47
C LYS A 137 22.36 6.78 -5.90
N GLN A 138 21.22 6.36 -6.43
CA GLN A 138 20.66 5.04 -6.10
C GLN A 138 21.52 3.96 -6.76
N ILE A 139 22.12 3.09 -5.93
CA ILE A 139 22.89 1.93 -6.43
C ILE A 139 21.88 0.84 -6.81
N GLN A 140 22.02 0.29 -8.00
CA GLN A 140 21.22 -0.82 -8.51
C GLN A 140 22.13 -2.04 -8.68
N ASP A 141 22.21 -2.90 -7.69
CA ASP A 141 22.99 -4.15 -7.78
C ASP A 141 22.27 -5.25 -8.60
N GLY A 142 21.24 -4.89 -9.37
CA GLY A 142 20.57 -5.71 -10.38
C GLY A 142 19.81 -6.94 -9.87
N LYS A 143 20.10 -7.48 -8.71
CA LYS A 143 19.62 -8.80 -8.29
C LYS A 143 18.45 -8.80 -7.28
N ASN A 144 18.13 -7.68 -6.60
CA ASN A 144 17.15 -7.67 -5.51
C ASN A 144 16.24 -6.44 -5.46
N ILE A 145 15.93 -5.80 -6.58
CA ILE A 145 15.02 -4.66 -6.57
C ILE A 145 13.59 -5.16 -6.49
N LYS A 146 13.00 -5.06 -5.31
CA LYS A 146 11.56 -5.26 -5.13
C LYS A 146 10.82 -4.03 -5.68
N MET A 147 9.89 -4.27 -6.59
CA MET A 147 9.06 -3.21 -7.20
C MET A 147 7.71 -3.12 -6.49
N ALA A 148 7.07 -1.96 -6.60
CA ALA A 148 5.76 -1.69 -6.03
C ALA A 148 4.76 -1.27 -7.12
N PRO A 149 4.35 -2.18 -8.01
CA PRO A 149 3.42 -1.86 -9.08
C PRO A 149 2.06 -1.41 -8.52
N LYS A 150 1.30 -0.71 -9.36
CA LYS A 150 -0.08 -0.34 -9.04
C LYS A 150 -0.90 -1.59 -8.72
N LEU A 151 -1.70 -1.50 -7.67
CA LEU A 151 -2.64 -2.56 -7.29
C LEU A 151 -3.92 -2.45 -8.14
N PHE A 152 -4.25 -3.54 -8.81
CA PHE A 152 -5.52 -3.74 -9.52
C PHE A 152 -6.37 -4.75 -8.74
N THR A 153 -7.63 -4.89 -9.13
CA THR A 153 -8.55 -5.81 -8.46
C THR A 153 -8.00 -7.24 -8.39
N GLU A 154 -7.38 -7.69 -9.47
CA GLU A 154 -6.80 -9.05 -9.59
C GLU A 154 -5.67 -9.28 -8.58
N ASN A 155 -4.82 -8.28 -8.34
CA ASN A 155 -3.72 -8.36 -7.36
C ASN A 155 -4.24 -8.45 -5.91
N CYS A 156 -5.49 -8.05 -5.68
CA CYS A 156 -6.10 -8.06 -4.35
C CYS A 156 -6.84 -9.38 -4.04
N LYS A 157 -6.92 -10.31 -4.99
CA LYS A 157 -7.50 -11.63 -4.76
C LYS A 157 -6.59 -12.44 -3.82
N ILE A 158 -7.21 -13.11 -2.85
CA ILE A 158 -6.53 -14.05 -1.96
C ILE A 158 -6.34 -15.36 -2.73
N ASN A 159 -5.11 -15.85 -2.78
CA ASN A 159 -4.83 -17.21 -3.19
C ASN A 159 -4.71 -18.08 -1.94
N TRP A 160 -5.72 -18.89 -1.66
CA TRP A 160 -5.75 -19.76 -0.48
C TRP A 160 -4.74 -20.91 -0.52
N GLY A 161 -4.13 -21.18 -1.68
CA GLY A 161 -3.03 -22.12 -1.84
C GLY A 161 -1.66 -21.57 -1.45
N ASP A 162 -1.56 -20.26 -1.13
CA ASP A 162 -0.34 -19.68 -0.59
C ASP A 162 -0.14 -20.12 0.88
N ASN A 163 1.09 -20.00 1.41
CA ASN A 163 1.35 -20.26 2.82
C ASN A 163 0.65 -19.25 3.74
N LEU A 164 0.49 -19.63 4.99
CA LEU A 164 -0.22 -18.88 6.03
C LEU A 164 0.25 -17.40 6.15
N ASP A 165 1.57 -17.19 6.18
CA ASP A 165 2.14 -15.85 6.35
C ASP A 165 1.90 -14.97 5.11
N SER A 166 1.95 -15.53 3.91
CA SER A 166 1.66 -14.81 2.67
C SER A 166 0.21 -14.36 2.59
N ILE A 167 -0.73 -15.22 2.97
CA ILE A 167 -2.17 -14.87 3.03
C ILE A 167 -2.42 -13.81 4.09
N TYR A 168 -1.84 -13.98 5.28
CA TYR A 168 -1.95 -13.03 6.37
C TYR A 168 -1.44 -11.64 5.96
N ASN A 169 -0.23 -11.57 5.41
CA ASN A 169 0.39 -10.33 4.96
C ASN A 169 -0.38 -9.67 3.82
N ARG A 170 -0.92 -10.44 2.88
CA ARG A 170 -1.79 -9.93 1.81
C ARG A 170 -3.03 -9.24 2.38
N ILE A 171 -3.71 -9.87 3.35
CA ILE A 171 -4.93 -9.29 3.93
C ILE A 171 -4.61 -8.01 4.68
N ARG A 172 -3.63 -8.00 5.60
CA ARG A 172 -3.26 -6.80 6.36
C ARG A 172 -2.63 -5.71 5.49
N GLY A 173 -1.89 -6.09 4.44
CA GLY A 173 -1.27 -5.16 3.48
C GLY A 173 -2.27 -4.50 2.52
N LEU A 174 -3.53 -4.96 2.49
CA LEU A 174 -4.61 -4.39 1.69
C LEU A 174 -5.71 -3.74 2.53
N ASN A 175 -5.63 -3.77 3.86
CA ASN A 175 -6.62 -3.23 4.79
C ASN A 175 -6.29 -1.78 5.20
N PRO A 176 -7.19 -0.79 5.10
CA PRO A 176 -8.62 -0.89 4.76
C PRO A 176 -8.95 -0.84 3.27
N SER A 177 -8.04 -0.39 2.43
CA SER A 177 -8.26 -0.20 0.99
C SER A 177 -7.03 -0.67 0.21
N PRO A 178 -7.22 -1.35 -0.93
CA PRO A 178 -8.49 -1.67 -1.61
C PRO A 178 -9.29 -2.81 -0.97
N GLY A 179 -8.72 -3.53 0.00
CA GLY A 179 -9.29 -4.69 0.68
C GLY A 179 -9.03 -6.00 -0.08
N ALA A 180 -8.49 -6.99 0.63
CA ALA A 180 -8.29 -8.34 0.07
C ALA A 180 -9.65 -9.01 -0.17
N TRP A 181 -9.80 -9.71 -1.29
CA TRP A 181 -11.06 -10.34 -1.66
C TRP A 181 -10.90 -11.80 -2.08
N SER A 182 -11.98 -12.55 -1.96
CA SER A 182 -12.08 -13.94 -2.39
C SER A 182 -13.47 -14.23 -2.95
N LYS A 183 -13.59 -15.32 -3.69
CA LYS A 183 -14.86 -15.98 -3.92
C LYS A 183 -15.14 -16.93 -2.76
N MET A 184 -16.40 -17.01 -2.38
CA MET A 184 -16.93 -17.92 -1.39
C MET A 184 -18.07 -18.71 -2.01
N LYS A 185 -18.06 -20.02 -1.88
CA LYS A 185 -19.21 -20.89 -2.19
C LYS A 185 -19.84 -21.33 -0.89
N ASN A 186 -21.17 -21.17 -0.76
CA ASN A 186 -21.93 -21.58 0.40
C ASN A 186 -23.33 -22.03 -0.03
N ASN A 187 -23.75 -23.24 0.30
CA ASN A 187 -24.99 -23.84 -0.19
C ASN A 187 -25.13 -23.79 -1.73
N GLY A 188 -24.05 -24.04 -2.46
CA GLY A 188 -24.03 -23.97 -3.92
C GLY A 188 -24.00 -22.54 -4.52
N VAL A 189 -24.17 -21.50 -3.71
CA VAL A 189 -24.18 -20.10 -4.16
C VAL A 189 -22.78 -19.50 -4.07
N GLU A 190 -22.33 -18.91 -5.17
CA GLU A 190 -21.07 -18.17 -5.23
C GLU A 190 -21.30 -16.68 -4.86
N THR A 191 -20.44 -16.17 -4.00
CA THR A 191 -20.50 -14.77 -3.56
C THR A 191 -19.08 -14.21 -3.43
N THR A 192 -18.89 -12.95 -3.76
CA THR A 192 -17.61 -12.25 -3.49
C THR A 192 -17.61 -11.73 -2.07
N VAL A 193 -16.50 -11.94 -1.37
CA VAL A 193 -16.27 -11.42 -0.02
C VAL A 193 -15.00 -10.60 0.03
N LYS A 194 -14.97 -9.57 0.89
CA LYS A 194 -13.75 -8.87 1.28
C LYS A 194 -13.41 -9.21 2.71
N ILE A 195 -12.13 -9.47 2.97
CA ILE A 195 -11.60 -9.81 4.28
C ILE A 195 -10.68 -8.69 4.72
N TYR A 196 -10.86 -8.19 5.94
CA TYR A 196 -10.15 -7.02 6.45
C TYR A 196 -9.20 -7.35 7.60
N ARG A 197 -9.74 -7.87 8.72
CA ARG A 197 -8.91 -8.29 9.85
C ARG A 197 -8.94 -9.80 10.01
N VAL A 198 -7.77 -10.33 10.32
CA VAL A 198 -7.58 -11.76 10.51
C VAL A 198 -6.52 -12.00 11.58
N LYS A 199 -6.59 -13.19 12.20
CA LYS A 199 -5.51 -13.80 12.95
C LYS A 199 -5.04 -15.06 12.23
N LYS A 200 -3.84 -15.50 12.55
CA LYS A 200 -3.26 -16.72 11.98
C LYS A 200 -2.91 -17.71 13.08
N GLU A 201 -3.08 -18.98 12.79
CA GLU A 201 -2.67 -20.08 13.66
C GLU A 201 -1.91 -21.12 12.83
N LYS A 202 -0.64 -21.32 13.14
CA LYS A 202 0.19 -22.31 12.48
C LYS A 202 0.04 -23.66 13.15
N ILE A 203 -0.63 -24.59 12.49
CA ILE A 203 -0.90 -25.94 13.01
C ILE A 203 -1.15 -26.90 11.86
N LYS A 204 -0.63 -28.14 11.97
CA LYS A 204 -0.92 -29.20 10.99
C LYS A 204 -2.38 -29.65 11.10
N HIS A 205 -3.04 -29.83 9.99
CA HIS A 205 -4.41 -30.33 9.89
C HIS A 205 -4.61 -31.11 8.60
N SER A 206 -5.77 -31.79 8.50
CA SER A 206 -6.18 -32.58 7.32
C SER A 206 -7.33 -31.96 6.53
N ASN A 207 -7.75 -30.74 6.88
CA ASN A 207 -8.85 -30.08 6.16
C ASN A 207 -8.40 -29.65 4.77
N SER A 208 -9.29 -29.69 3.80
CA SER A 208 -9.05 -29.17 2.46
C SER A 208 -8.79 -27.66 2.50
N ILE A 209 -7.84 -27.19 1.67
CA ILE A 209 -7.53 -25.77 1.53
C ILE A 209 -8.79 -24.98 1.14
N GLY A 210 -9.01 -23.85 1.77
CA GLY A 210 -10.17 -23.00 1.57
C GLY A 210 -11.41 -23.43 2.35
N CYS A 211 -11.42 -24.60 2.99
CA CYS A 211 -12.56 -25.06 3.81
C CYS A 211 -12.86 -24.05 4.91
N ILE A 212 -14.12 -23.63 5.01
CA ILE A 212 -14.62 -22.72 6.06
C ILE A 212 -15.11 -23.54 7.23
N ILE A 213 -14.56 -23.26 8.40
CA ILE A 213 -14.91 -23.97 9.63
C ILE A 213 -15.49 -22.94 10.62
N PRO A 214 -16.82 -22.80 10.69
CA PRO A 214 -17.46 -21.90 11.63
C PRO A 214 -17.50 -22.51 13.04
N SER A 215 -17.47 -21.65 14.04
CA SER A 215 -17.77 -21.99 15.43
C SER A 215 -18.78 -20.97 15.99
N LYS A 216 -19.10 -21.02 17.28
CA LYS A 216 -20.08 -20.07 17.87
C LYS A 216 -19.73 -18.59 17.68
N LYS A 217 -18.44 -18.25 17.61
CA LYS A 217 -17.97 -16.83 17.54
C LYS A 217 -16.88 -16.61 16.50
N ASN A 218 -16.31 -17.65 15.89
CA ASN A 218 -15.17 -17.56 15.02
C ASN A 218 -15.45 -18.21 13.67
N ILE A 219 -14.84 -17.68 12.65
CA ILE A 219 -14.82 -18.24 11.30
C ILE A 219 -13.34 -18.47 10.97
N LYS A 220 -12.95 -19.72 10.77
CA LYS A 220 -11.59 -20.00 10.30
C LYS A 220 -11.61 -20.66 8.93
N VAL A 221 -10.58 -20.39 8.14
CA VAL A 221 -10.38 -20.93 6.82
C VAL A 221 -9.08 -21.73 6.82
N ALA A 222 -9.13 -22.96 6.35
CA ALA A 222 -7.98 -23.84 6.27
C ALA A 222 -7.04 -23.40 5.14
N VAL A 223 -5.74 -23.34 5.43
CA VAL A 223 -4.66 -23.09 4.47
C VAL A 223 -3.62 -24.21 4.60
N GLU A 224 -2.59 -24.23 3.77
CA GLU A 224 -1.64 -25.35 3.72
C GLU A 224 -1.02 -25.71 5.08
N ASP A 225 -0.60 -24.72 5.86
CA ASP A 225 0.19 -24.88 7.09
C ASP A 225 -0.50 -24.30 8.35
N GLY A 226 -1.84 -24.09 8.30
CA GLY A 226 -2.58 -23.56 9.43
C GLY A 226 -3.98 -23.08 9.11
N TYR A 227 -4.43 -22.09 9.89
CA TYR A 227 -5.74 -21.47 9.73
C TYR A 227 -5.65 -19.94 9.75
N ILE A 228 -6.44 -19.32 8.90
CA ILE A 228 -6.77 -17.89 8.96
C ILE A 228 -8.08 -17.73 9.71
N PHE A 229 -8.07 -17.04 10.83
CA PHE A 229 -9.26 -16.64 11.60
C PHE A 229 -9.74 -15.29 11.09
N ILE A 230 -10.94 -15.26 10.55
CA ILE A 230 -11.54 -14.03 10.04
C ILE A 230 -12.13 -13.27 11.21
N GLU A 231 -11.66 -12.05 11.46
CA GLU A 231 -12.18 -11.14 12.46
C GLU A 231 -13.18 -10.15 11.85
N GLU A 232 -12.89 -9.61 10.65
CA GLU A 232 -13.77 -8.69 9.93
C GLU A 232 -13.94 -9.11 8.46
N ILE A 233 -15.18 -9.17 8.01
CA ILE A 233 -15.56 -9.59 6.66
C ILE A 233 -16.72 -8.74 6.12
N LYS A 234 -16.73 -8.57 4.81
CA LYS A 234 -17.85 -7.98 4.06
C LYS A 234 -18.28 -8.92 2.95
N ILE A 235 -19.47 -9.46 3.03
CA ILE A 235 -20.12 -10.20 1.95
C ILE A 235 -20.70 -9.17 0.95
N SER A 236 -20.61 -9.43 -0.34
CA SER A 236 -21.16 -8.56 -1.38
C SER A 236 -22.65 -8.27 -1.10
N GLY A 237 -23.06 -7.01 -1.24
CA GLY A 237 -24.41 -6.55 -0.92
C GLY A 237 -24.71 -6.36 0.59
N LYS A 238 -23.78 -6.71 1.50
CA LYS A 238 -23.95 -6.54 2.96
C LYS A 238 -22.98 -5.51 3.53
N LYS A 239 -23.24 -5.07 4.78
CA LYS A 239 -22.29 -4.24 5.55
C LYS A 239 -21.08 -5.06 5.98
N LYS A 240 -19.97 -4.38 6.26
CA LYS A 240 -18.81 -4.97 6.93
C LYS A 240 -19.21 -5.32 8.37
N LEU A 241 -18.94 -6.55 8.80
CA LEU A 241 -19.27 -7.09 10.12
C LEU A 241 -18.05 -7.81 10.72
N ASP A 242 -17.98 -7.87 12.03
CA ASP A 242 -17.13 -8.83 12.72
C ASP A 242 -17.72 -10.25 12.59
N ALA A 243 -16.87 -11.26 12.82
CA ALA A 243 -17.24 -12.66 12.64
C ALA A 243 -18.43 -13.08 13.51
N ALA A 244 -18.48 -12.66 14.79
CA ALA A 244 -19.56 -13.04 15.71
C ALA A 244 -20.89 -12.42 15.27
N SER A 245 -20.90 -11.14 14.88
CA SER A 245 -22.08 -10.45 14.35
C SER A 245 -22.58 -11.08 13.05
N LEU A 246 -21.68 -11.49 12.16
CA LEU A 246 -22.07 -12.19 10.95
C LEU A 246 -22.78 -13.53 11.28
N LEU A 247 -22.21 -14.32 12.19
CA LEU A 247 -22.71 -15.65 12.56
C LEU A 247 -24.09 -15.62 13.26
N ASN A 248 -24.53 -14.48 13.81
CA ASN A 248 -25.88 -14.33 14.35
C ASN A 248 -26.99 -14.39 13.28
N GLY A 249 -26.67 -14.13 12.01
CA GLY A 249 -27.66 -14.08 10.92
C GLY A 249 -27.20 -14.72 9.61
N PHE A 250 -26.06 -15.42 9.63
CA PHE A 250 -25.52 -16.09 8.45
C PHE A 250 -24.95 -17.45 8.83
N SER A 251 -25.43 -18.50 8.16
CA SER A 251 -25.00 -19.87 8.38
C SER A 251 -24.10 -20.35 7.23
N PHE A 252 -23.01 -21.01 7.57
CA PHE A 252 -22.18 -21.71 6.62
C PHE A 252 -22.61 -23.17 6.51
N SER A 253 -22.73 -23.68 5.32
CA SER A 253 -22.94 -25.09 5.05
C SER A 253 -21.66 -25.90 5.33
N SER A 254 -21.80 -27.23 5.45
CA SER A 254 -20.66 -28.11 5.69
C SER A 254 -19.66 -28.15 4.52
N ASP A 255 -20.08 -27.76 3.32
CA ASP A 255 -19.28 -27.67 2.10
C ASP A 255 -18.82 -26.24 1.79
N ALA A 256 -19.02 -25.29 2.72
CA ALA A 256 -18.63 -23.90 2.51
C ALA A 256 -17.12 -23.77 2.30
N THR A 257 -16.71 -23.03 1.25
CA THR A 257 -15.30 -22.89 0.86
C THR A 257 -14.98 -21.52 0.29
N MET A 258 -13.74 -21.08 0.47
CA MET A 258 -13.10 -19.93 -0.16
C MET A 258 -12.20 -20.38 -1.32
N TYR A 259 -12.13 -19.58 -2.42
CA TYR A 259 -11.26 -19.89 -3.57
C TYR A 259 -10.92 -18.66 -4.43
#